data_a793d6e9e4bf8883b7b2ff4cf1557187
#
_entry.id   a793d6e9e4bf8883b7b2ff4cf1557187
#
_cell.length_a   1.000
_cell.length_b   1.000
_cell.length_c   1.000
_cell.angle_alpha   90.00
_cell.angle_beta   90.00
_cell.angle_gamma   90.00
#
_symmetry.space_group_name_H-M   'P 1'
#
loop_
_entity.id
_entity.type
_entity.pdbx_description
1 polymer ?
#
loop_
_entity_poly.entity_id
_entity_poly.type
_entity_poly.pdbx_seq_one_letter_code
_entity_poly.pdbx_strand_id
1 'polypeptide(L)'
;MKIARNTLAELVKIVTGDTNMSPYRSGPMLVRFFNEFGANDFYAPGFPSRWKYAEEKILPLNGTPTLRRLVNTIFDATEWIGKDVKPEVAAEHLNKYLKFDGFELTRDGEHFKVHETGAVAVQFDTPFPQSQEVNHVFIEEQVRKCDKKIDDGDFGGAITNARSLIEAVLIEIEKQLSPNPPQYDGDLIKLNKRVQTLLHLDPARKDISDMLRQVLSGLTSVVTGLAGMRNKMSDAHASNYKASKHHAKLAVNCAKTFADFIFDTYSFQKGTGKLR
;
A
#
# COMPACT_ATOMS: atom_id res chain seq x y z
N MET A 1 -4.89 -10.80 6.24
CA MET A 1 -5.65 -10.93 4.98
C MET A 1 -6.70 -12.01 5.15
N LYS A 2 -8.00 -11.68 5.00
CA LYS A 2 -9.11 -12.63 5.06
C LYS A 2 -9.87 -12.57 3.72
N ILE A 3 -9.99 -13.70 3.03
CA ILE A 3 -10.60 -13.79 1.70
C ILE A 3 -11.76 -14.77 1.70
N ALA A 4 -12.69 -14.59 0.76
CA ALA A 4 -13.85 -15.45 0.60
C ALA A 4 -13.46 -16.85 0.07
N ARG A 5 -14.37 -17.79 0.24
CA ARG A 5 -14.13 -19.19 -0.20
C ARG A 5 -13.85 -19.31 -1.70
N ASN A 6 -14.52 -18.51 -2.52
CA ASN A 6 -14.29 -18.52 -3.97
C ASN A 6 -12.91 -18.00 -4.34
N THR A 7 -12.46 -16.92 -3.70
CA THR A 7 -11.10 -16.37 -3.89
C THR A 7 -10.04 -17.37 -3.44
N LEU A 8 -10.30 -18.06 -2.33
CA LEU A 8 -9.40 -19.11 -1.83
C LEU A 8 -9.27 -20.26 -2.84
N ALA A 9 -10.37 -20.70 -3.46
CA ALA A 9 -10.35 -21.74 -4.49
C ALA A 9 -9.52 -21.32 -5.71
N GLU A 10 -9.62 -20.07 -6.15
CA GLU A 10 -8.79 -19.54 -7.26
C GLU A 10 -7.31 -19.44 -6.86
N LEU A 11 -7.02 -19.04 -5.61
CA LEU A 11 -5.66 -19.03 -5.08
C LEU A 11 -5.05 -20.43 -5.07
N VAL A 12 -5.82 -21.45 -4.68
CA VAL A 12 -5.38 -22.87 -4.72
C VAL A 12 -4.99 -23.29 -6.15
N LYS A 13 -5.78 -22.91 -7.16
CA LYS A 13 -5.47 -23.20 -8.57
C LYS A 13 -4.16 -22.54 -9.01
N ILE A 14 -3.92 -21.30 -8.58
CA ILE A 14 -2.68 -20.57 -8.88
C ILE A 14 -1.49 -21.22 -8.17
N VAL A 15 -1.64 -21.62 -6.91
CA VAL A 15 -0.58 -22.31 -6.15
C VAL A 15 -0.20 -23.63 -6.79
N THR A 16 -1.16 -24.41 -7.27
CA THR A 16 -0.91 -25.72 -7.89
C THR A 16 -0.45 -25.63 -9.35
N GLY A 17 -0.76 -24.54 -10.05
CA GLY A 17 -0.51 -24.39 -11.48
C GLY A 17 -1.47 -25.17 -12.36
N ASP A 18 -2.64 -25.58 -11.85
CA ASP A 18 -3.58 -26.45 -12.58
C ASP A 18 -4.33 -25.74 -13.73
N THR A 19 -4.24 -24.43 -13.84
CA THR A 19 -4.97 -23.61 -14.84
C THR A 19 -4.11 -23.08 -15.98
N ASN A 20 -2.84 -23.48 -16.08
CA ASN A 20 -1.87 -22.93 -17.05
C ASN A 20 -1.67 -21.41 -16.97
N MET A 21 -2.13 -20.75 -15.89
CA MET A 21 -1.91 -19.31 -15.62
C MET A 21 -0.71 -19.06 -14.71
N SER A 22 -0.21 -20.10 -14.06
CA SER A 22 0.88 -20.03 -13.10
C SER A 22 1.80 -21.25 -13.21
N PRO A 23 3.04 -21.17 -12.70
CA PRO A 23 3.97 -22.28 -12.74
C PRO A 23 3.41 -23.53 -12.07
N TYR A 24 3.50 -24.65 -12.76
CA TYR A 24 3.11 -25.95 -12.22
C TYR A 24 4.00 -26.36 -11.05
N ARG A 25 3.40 -26.78 -9.94
CA ARG A 25 4.10 -27.35 -8.78
C ARG A 25 3.70 -28.80 -8.57
N SER A 26 4.67 -29.71 -8.67
CA SER A 26 4.47 -31.15 -8.33
C SER A 26 4.19 -31.32 -6.83
N GLY A 27 3.74 -32.52 -6.40
CA GLY A 27 3.52 -32.82 -4.99
C GLY A 27 4.72 -32.51 -4.09
N PRO A 28 5.95 -32.99 -4.41
CA PRO A 28 7.16 -32.61 -3.67
C PRO A 28 7.43 -31.11 -3.64
N MET A 29 7.15 -30.39 -4.73
CA MET A 29 7.32 -28.93 -4.77
C MET A 29 6.31 -28.22 -3.87
N LEU A 30 5.07 -28.68 -3.83
CA LEU A 30 4.06 -28.14 -2.93
C LEU A 30 4.43 -28.36 -1.46
N VAL A 31 4.94 -29.54 -1.10
CA VAL A 31 5.41 -29.83 0.25
C VAL A 31 6.54 -28.86 0.63
N ARG A 32 7.55 -28.67 -0.24
CA ARG A 32 8.63 -27.71 0.00
C ARG A 32 8.09 -26.31 0.20
N PHE A 33 7.22 -25.86 -0.70
CA PHE A 33 6.61 -24.55 -0.65
C PHE A 33 5.85 -24.30 0.66
N PHE A 34 4.97 -25.21 1.07
CA PHE A 34 4.20 -25.02 2.31
C PHE A 34 5.03 -25.20 3.58
N ASN A 35 6.14 -25.93 3.55
CA ASN A 35 7.06 -26.02 4.68
C ASN A 35 7.73 -24.66 4.99
N GLU A 36 7.89 -23.78 4.01
CA GLU A 36 8.34 -22.38 4.26
C GLU A 36 7.32 -21.57 5.08
N PHE A 37 6.07 -22.03 5.12
CA PHE A 37 4.97 -21.44 5.90
C PHE A 37 4.61 -22.26 7.14
N GLY A 38 5.46 -23.23 7.54
CA GLY A 38 5.36 -23.96 8.79
C GLY A 38 4.57 -25.28 8.71
N ALA A 39 4.38 -25.87 7.52
CA ALA A 39 3.62 -27.11 7.39
C ALA A 39 4.33 -28.36 7.97
N ASN A 40 5.66 -28.47 7.83
CA ASN A 40 6.48 -29.59 8.31
C ASN A 40 6.05 -30.96 7.76
N ASP A 41 5.63 -31.02 6.49
CA ASP A 41 5.14 -32.25 5.85
C ASP A 41 6.23 -32.94 5.03
N PHE A 42 5.96 -34.20 4.68
CA PHE A 42 6.79 -35.02 3.81
C PHE A 42 5.95 -35.58 2.67
N TYR A 43 6.55 -35.66 1.49
CA TYR A 43 5.93 -36.30 0.36
C TYR A 43 6.14 -37.84 0.44
N ALA A 44 5.05 -38.60 0.52
CA ALA A 44 5.08 -40.05 0.69
C ALA A 44 3.97 -40.73 -0.10
N PRO A 45 4.02 -42.06 -0.28
CA PRO A 45 2.89 -42.83 -0.84
C PRO A 45 1.59 -42.52 -0.07
N GLY A 46 0.49 -42.37 -0.83
CA GLY A 46 -0.81 -41.95 -0.25
C GLY A 46 -0.98 -40.43 -0.13
N PHE A 47 -0.05 -39.64 -0.67
CA PHE A 47 -0.20 -38.18 -0.72
C PHE A 47 -1.52 -37.79 -1.43
N PRO A 48 -2.30 -36.85 -0.88
CA PRO A 48 -3.57 -36.44 -1.47
C PRO A 48 -3.37 -35.78 -2.83
N SER A 49 -4.44 -35.55 -3.56
CA SER A 49 -4.33 -34.72 -4.78
C SER A 49 -3.72 -33.37 -4.46
N ARG A 50 -2.94 -32.82 -5.38
CA ARG A 50 -2.24 -31.53 -5.21
C ARG A 50 -3.18 -30.41 -4.81
N TRP A 51 -4.35 -30.36 -5.43
CA TRP A 51 -5.40 -29.39 -5.11
C TRP A 51 -5.88 -29.53 -3.66
N LYS A 52 -6.21 -30.76 -3.25
CA LYS A 52 -6.69 -31.04 -1.88
C LYS A 52 -5.63 -30.68 -0.84
N TYR A 53 -4.38 -31.06 -1.10
CA TYR A 53 -3.27 -30.70 -0.21
C TYR A 53 -3.10 -29.18 -0.08
N ALA A 54 -3.09 -28.45 -1.20
CA ALA A 54 -2.95 -27.00 -1.19
C ALA A 54 -4.13 -26.31 -0.47
N GLU A 55 -5.37 -26.77 -0.68
CA GLU A 55 -6.55 -26.26 0.01
C GLU A 55 -6.43 -26.46 1.53
N GLU A 56 -6.07 -27.66 1.98
CA GLU A 56 -5.88 -27.99 3.40
C GLU A 56 -4.80 -27.12 4.06
N LYS A 57 -3.75 -26.72 3.33
CA LYS A 57 -2.69 -25.86 3.86
C LYS A 57 -3.03 -24.37 3.82
N ILE A 58 -3.77 -23.92 2.83
CA ILE A 58 -4.13 -22.49 2.71
C ILE A 58 -5.29 -22.13 3.64
N LEU A 59 -6.26 -23.01 3.83
CA LEU A 59 -7.47 -22.73 4.61
C LEU A 59 -7.17 -22.23 6.05
N PRO A 60 -6.26 -22.85 6.83
CA PRO A 60 -5.92 -22.35 8.18
C PRO A 60 -5.18 -21.01 8.18
N LEU A 61 -4.56 -20.61 7.07
CA LEU A 61 -3.85 -19.34 6.95
C LEU A 61 -4.82 -18.16 6.70
N ASN A 62 -6.07 -18.46 6.34
CA ASN A 62 -7.04 -17.42 6.02
C ASN A 62 -7.37 -16.56 7.25
N GLY A 63 -7.22 -15.25 7.12
CA GLY A 63 -7.35 -14.30 8.22
C GLY A 63 -6.06 -14.03 8.98
N THR A 64 -4.95 -14.71 8.65
CA THR A 64 -3.64 -14.48 9.27
C THR A 64 -2.71 -13.62 8.41
N PRO A 65 -1.66 -13.01 8.98
CA PRO A 65 -0.61 -12.34 8.20
C PRO A 65 0.13 -13.28 7.26
N THR A 66 0.20 -14.56 7.58
CA THR A 66 0.89 -15.59 6.79
C THR A 66 0.26 -15.77 5.41
N LEU A 67 -1.08 -15.63 5.26
CA LEU A 67 -1.71 -15.71 3.97
C LEU A 67 -1.23 -14.60 3.01
N ARG A 68 -1.06 -13.36 3.50
CA ARG A 68 -0.52 -12.26 2.68
C ARG A 68 0.91 -12.56 2.25
N ARG A 69 1.75 -13.05 3.17
CA ARG A 69 3.13 -13.45 2.84
C ARG A 69 3.15 -14.57 1.79
N LEU A 70 2.28 -15.58 1.91
CA LEU A 70 2.16 -16.67 0.94
C LEU A 70 1.80 -16.13 -0.45
N VAL A 71 0.80 -15.26 -0.56
CA VAL A 71 0.42 -14.66 -1.84
C VAL A 71 1.58 -13.86 -2.45
N ASN A 72 2.26 -13.03 -1.67
CA ASN A 72 3.42 -12.27 -2.15
C ASN A 72 4.55 -13.19 -2.64
N THR A 73 4.80 -14.32 -1.94
CA THR A 73 5.80 -15.32 -2.38
C THR A 73 5.42 -16.00 -3.69
N ILE A 74 4.14 -16.32 -3.90
CA ILE A 74 3.68 -16.90 -5.18
C ILE A 74 3.98 -15.96 -6.35
N PHE A 75 3.86 -14.67 -6.13
CA PHE A 75 4.04 -13.62 -7.14
C PHE A 75 5.44 -12.97 -7.09
N ASP A 76 6.40 -13.57 -6.37
CA ASP A 76 7.80 -13.17 -6.47
C ASP A 76 8.34 -13.47 -7.87
N ALA A 77 9.06 -12.51 -8.45
CA ALA A 77 9.56 -12.62 -9.82
C ALA A 77 10.42 -13.87 -10.05
N THR A 78 11.14 -14.33 -9.02
CA THR A 78 12.01 -15.50 -9.10
C THR A 78 11.25 -16.81 -9.34
N GLU A 79 10.00 -16.91 -8.90
CA GLU A 79 9.13 -18.08 -9.12
C GLU A 79 8.71 -18.23 -10.60
N TRP A 80 8.85 -17.19 -11.41
CA TRP A 80 8.35 -17.12 -12.79
C TRP A 80 9.48 -17.11 -13.83
N ILE A 81 10.75 -17.01 -13.41
CA ILE A 81 11.91 -17.02 -14.32
C ILE A 81 11.96 -18.37 -15.07
N GLY A 82 12.06 -18.29 -16.39
CA GLY A 82 12.14 -19.48 -17.25
C GLY A 82 10.85 -20.29 -17.36
N LYS A 83 9.70 -19.70 -17.03
CA LYS A 83 8.38 -20.30 -17.20
C LYS A 83 7.67 -19.71 -18.43
N ASP A 84 6.85 -20.53 -19.09
CA ASP A 84 6.06 -20.12 -20.27
C ASP A 84 4.83 -19.26 -19.91
N VAL A 85 4.62 -18.99 -18.62
CA VAL A 85 3.50 -18.20 -18.07
C VAL A 85 4.00 -16.90 -17.45
N LYS A 86 3.15 -15.87 -17.47
CA LYS A 86 3.47 -14.54 -16.96
C LYS A 86 2.70 -14.25 -15.67
N PRO A 87 3.33 -13.64 -14.66
CA PRO A 87 2.68 -13.32 -13.40
C PRO A 87 1.50 -12.35 -13.56
N GLU A 88 1.52 -11.47 -14.57
CA GLU A 88 0.45 -10.52 -14.87
C GLU A 88 -0.89 -11.23 -15.09
N VAL A 89 -0.89 -12.31 -15.86
CA VAL A 89 -2.12 -13.06 -16.20
C VAL A 89 -2.75 -13.66 -14.94
N ALA A 90 -1.94 -14.27 -14.08
CA ALA A 90 -2.40 -14.84 -12.82
C ALA A 90 -2.86 -13.75 -11.83
N ALA A 91 -2.15 -12.61 -11.78
CA ALA A 91 -2.51 -11.48 -10.93
C ALA A 91 -3.84 -10.85 -11.38
N GLU A 92 -4.02 -10.59 -12.67
CA GLU A 92 -5.30 -10.10 -13.22
C GLU A 92 -6.46 -11.06 -12.95
N HIS A 93 -6.22 -12.37 -13.10
CA HIS A 93 -7.23 -13.36 -12.79
C HIS A 93 -7.61 -13.34 -11.30
N LEU A 94 -6.64 -13.37 -10.40
CA LEU A 94 -6.90 -13.39 -8.96
C LEU A 94 -7.54 -12.08 -8.48
N ASN A 95 -7.17 -10.94 -9.08
CA ASN A 95 -7.74 -9.63 -8.77
C ASN A 95 -9.24 -9.52 -9.03
N LYS A 96 -9.80 -10.31 -9.98
CA LYS A 96 -11.24 -10.37 -10.21
C LYS A 96 -12.02 -10.82 -8.96
N TYR A 97 -11.37 -11.61 -8.09
CA TYR A 97 -11.93 -12.12 -6.84
C TYR A 97 -11.47 -11.31 -5.65
N LEU A 98 -10.18 -10.98 -5.56
CA LEU A 98 -9.60 -10.22 -4.46
C LEU A 98 -10.28 -8.88 -4.22
N LYS A 99 -10.71 -8.18 -5.28
CA LYS A 99 -11.41 -6.90 -5.19
C LYS A 99 -12.70 -6.98 -4.37
N PHE A 100 -13.43 -8.08 -4.44
CA PHE A 100 -14.62 -8.31 -3.61
C PHE A 100 -14.29 -8.58 -2.15
N ASP A 101 -13.05 -9.00 -1.86
CA ASP A 101 -12.56 -9.23 -0.50
C ASP A 101 -11.85 -8.01 0.09
N GLY A 102 -11.77 -6.90 -0.67
CA GLY A 102 -11.08 -5.69 -0.24
C GLY A 102 -9.55 -5.77 -0.39
N PHE A 103 -9.05 -6.54 -1.37
CA PHE A 103 -7.62 -6.66 -1.67
C PHE A 103 -7.35 -6.54 -3.17
N GLU A 104 -6.12 -6.16 -3.50
CA GLU A 104 -5.63 -6.13 -4.87
C GLU A 104 -4.14 -6.47 -4.93
N LEU A 105 -3.74 -7.24 -5.94
CA LEU A 105 -2.34 -7.45 -6.32
C LEU A 105 -1.93 -6.35 -7.29
N THR A 106 -0.97 -5.54 -6.91
CA THR A 106 -0.39 -4.51 -7.79
C THR A 106 1.10 -4.78 -8.02
N ARG A 107 1.59 -4.37 -9.18
CA ARG A 107 3.00 -4.52 -9.52
C ARG A 107 3.83 -3.45 -8.80
N ASP A 108 4.87 -3.88 -8.10
CA ASP A 108 5.87 -3.04 -7.45
C ASP A 108 7.26 -3.43 -7.99
N GLY A 109 7.73 -2.71 -9.01
CA GLY A 109 8.94 -3.08 -9.75
C GLY A 109 8.78 -4.42 -10.47
N GLU A 110 9.63 -5.39 -10.14
CA GLU A 110 9.59 -6.75 -10.68
C GLU A 110 8.69 -7.70 -9.88
N HIS A 111 8.12 -7.27 -8.76
CA HIS A 111 7.30 -8.09 -7.87
C HIS A 111 5.83 -7.65 -7.87
N PHE A 112 4.94 -8.55 -7.50
CA PHE A 112 3.57 -8.20 -7.14
C PHE A 112 3.39 -8.23 -5.64
N LYS A 113 2.64 -7.27 -5.10
CA LYS A 113 2.28 -7.20 -3.67
C LYS A 113 0.79 -7.06 -3.48
N VAL A 114 0.28 -7.70 -2.43
CA VAL A 114 -1.12 -7.54 -2.01
C VAL A 114 -1.28 -6.26 -1.22
N HIS A 115 -2.21 -5.42 -1.66
CA HIS A 115 -2.66 -4.22 -0.96
C HIS A 115 -4.11 -4.38 -0.51
N GLU A 116 -4.49 -3.71 0.57
CA GLU A 116 -5.89 -3.59 0.98
C GLU A 116 -6.55 -2.49 0.16
N THR A 117 -7.66 -2.83 -0.50
CA THR A 117 -8.50 -1.87 -1.22
C THR A 117 -9.58 -1.32 -0.30
N GLY A 118 -9.25 -1.07 0.97
CA GLY A 118 -10.15 -0.45 1.94
C GLY A 118 -10.59 0.90 1.42
N ALA A 119 -11.69 0.87 0.66
CA ALA A 119 -12.18 2.01 -0.07
C ALA A 119 -12.75 3.03 0.90
N VAL A 120 -12.01 4.07 1.14
CA VAL A 120 -12.63 5.37 1.36
C VAL A 120 -12.93 5.92 -0.02
N ALA A 121 -14.18 5.77 -0.47
CA ALA A 121 -14.62 6.38 -1.70
C ALA A 121 -14.53 7.91 -1.56
N VAL A 122 -13.68 8.49 -2.38
CA VAL A 122 -13.32 9.89 -2.27
C VAL A 122 -13.48 10.57 -3.60
N GLN A 123 -14.38 11.54 -3.65
CA GLN A 123 -14.49 12.46 -4.78
C GLN A 123 -13.63 13.70 -4.51
N PHE A 124 -12.67 13.98 -5.37
CA PHE A 124 -11.85 15.18 -5.29
C PHE A 124 -12.45 16.29 -6.18
N ASP A 125 -12.66 17.47 -5.61
CA ASP A 125 -12.99 18.72 -6.34
C ASP A 125 -11.74 19.58 -6.64
N THR A 126 -10.60 18.99 -6.88
CA THR A 126 -9.33 19.68 -7.16
C THR A 126 -8.60 19.02 -8.34
N PRO A 127 -7.54 19.63 -8.93
CA PRO A 127 -6.98 19.26 -10.25
C PRO A 127 -6.40 17.84 -10.39
N PHE A 128 -6.66 16.95 -9.46
CA PHE A 128 -6.47 15.51 -9.64
C PHE A 128 -7.68 14.92 -10.38
N PRO A 129 -7.50 13.89 -11.24
CA PRO A 129 -8.61 13.28 -11.97
C PRO A 129 -9.76 12.91 -11.03
N GLN A 130 -10.95 13.38 -11.33
CA GLN A 130 -12.19 13.32 -10.50
C GLN A 130 -12.73 11.90 -10.19
N SER A 131 -11.94 10.83 -10.36
CA SER A 131 -12.42 9.45 -10.25
C SER A 131 -11.51 8.50 -9.45
N GLN A 132 -10.47 9.00 -8.77
CA GLN A 132 -9.58 8.12 -7.99
C GLN A 132 -9.87 8.22 -6.48
N GLU A 133 -10.24 7.09 -5.89
CA GLU A 133 -10.35 6.92 -4.44
C GLU A 133 -8.96 7.00 -3.78
N VAL A 134 -8.81 7.70 -2.64
CA VAL A 134 -7.59 7.62 -1.84
C VAL A 134 -7.57 6.29 -1.12
N ASN A 135 -6.72 5.42 -1.59
CA ASN A 135 -6.44 4.13 -1.00
C ASN A 135 -4.94 3.84 -1.19
N HIS A 136 -4.45 2.71 -0.71
CA HIS A 136 -3.04 2.33 -0.90
C HIS A 136 -2.62 2.29 -2.38
N VAL A 137 -3.53 1.91 -3.29
CA VAL A 137 -3.24 1.90 -4.74
C VAL A 137 -3.01 3.32 -5.24
N PHE A 138 -3.84 4.28 -4.81
CA PHE A 138 -3.65 5.69 -5.14
C PHE A 138 -2.30 6.21 -4.63
N ILE A 139 -1.95 5.91 -3.37
CA ILE A 139 -0.67 6.33 -2.78
C ILE A 139 0.50 5.76 -3.59
N GLU A 140 0.48 4.46 -3.91
CA GLU A 140 1.52 3.81 -4.72
C GLU A 140 1.61 4.40 -6.14
N GLU A 141 0.49 4.71 -6.78
CA GLU A 141 0.49 5.37 -8.09
C GLU A 141 1.13 6.77 -8.04
N GLN A 142 0.84 7.55 -7.01
CA GLN A 142 1.46 8.88 -6.85
C GLN A 142 2.97 8.76 -6.57
N VAL A 143 3.38 7.79 -5.76
CA VAL A 143 4.80 7.50 -5.52
C VAL A 143 5.50 7.10 -6.84
N ARG A 144 4.90 6.24 -7.65
CA ARG A 144 5.45 5.83 -8.95
C ARG A 144 5.61 7.02 -9.91
N LYS A 145 4.67 7.98 -9.90
CA LYS A 145 4.81 9.23 -10.66
C LYS A 145 5.99 10.07 -10.15
N CYS A 146 6.23 10.09 -8.84
CA CYS A 146 7.40 10.75 -8.26
C CYS A 146 8.70 10.05 -8.68
N ASP A 147 8.75 8.72 -8.62
CA ASP A 147 9.92 7.93 -9.00
C ASP A 147 10.27 8.13 -10.48
N LYS A 148 9.27 8.13 -11.36
CA LYS A 148 9.48 8.46 -12.77
C LYS A 148 10.12 9.83 -12.97
N LYS A 149 9.65 10.86 -12.24
CA LYS A 149 10.27 12.20 -12.29
C LYS A 149 11.71 12.18 -11.79
N ILE A 150 12.03 11.39 -10.76
CA ILE A 150 13.39 11.21 -10.28
C ILE A 150 14.28 10.57 -11.36
N ASP A 151 13.78 9.57 -12.06
CA ASP A 151 14.53 8.89 -13.12
C ASP A 151 14.72 9.79 -14.35
N ASP A 152 13.74 10.64 -14.65
CA ASP A 152 13.80 11.66 -15.72
C ASP A 152 14.69 12.87 -15.30
N GLY A 153 15.22 12.91 -14.07
CA GLY A 153 16.03 14.03 -13.57
C GLY A 153 15.24 15.26 -13.08
N ASP A 154 13.90 15.20 -13.11
CA ASP A 154 13.00 16.25 -12.60
C ASP A 154 12.84 16.15 -11.07
N PHE A 155 13.91 16.47 -10.34
CA PHE A 155 13.93 16.37 -8.87
C PHE A 155 13.00 17.38 -8.19
N GLY A 156 12.86 18.58 -8.75
CA GLY A 156 11.94 19.61 -8.27
C GLY A 156 10.48 19.20 -8.41
N GLY A 157 10.13 18.66 -9.57
CA GLY A 157 8.80 18.12 -9.83
C GLY A 157 8.46 16.90 -8.96
N ALA A 158 9.43 16.02 -8.68
CA ALA A 158 9.22 14.91 -7.76
C ALA A 158 8.90 15.39 -6.32
N ILE A 159 9.61 16.40 -5.81
CA ILE A 159 9.34 17.02 -4.49
C ILE A 159 7.94 17.67 -4.48
N THR A 160 7.58 18.36 -5.55
CA THR A 160 6.24 18.97 -5.68
C THR A 160 5.14 17.91 -5.64
N ASN A 161 5.30 16.82 -6.39
CA ASN A 161 4.34 15.70 -6.38
C ASN A 161 4.26 15.00 -5.01
N ALA A 162 5.40 14.83 -4.32
CA ALA A 162 5.43 14.28 -2.97
C ALA A 162 4.63 15.12 -1.97
N ARG A 163 4.74 16.46 -2.04
CA ARG A 163 3.90 17.34 -1.24
C ARG A 163 2.43 17.22 -1.61
N SER A 164 2.10 17.20 -2.91
CA SER A 164 0.73 17.08 -3.37
C SER A 164 0.07 15.76 -2.93
N LEU A 165 0.83 14.66 -2.82
CA LEU A 165 0.34 13.42 -2.24
C LEU A 165 -0.13 13.62 -0.79
N ILE A 166 0.66 14.29 0.06
CA ILE A 166 0.26 14.59 1.44
C ILE A 166 -0.99 15.47 1.47
N GLU A 167 -1.03 16.52 0.65
CA GLU A 167 -2.19 17.41 0.54
C GLU A 167 -3.46 16.62 0.19
N ALA A 168 -3.39 15.76 -0.82
CA ALA A 168 -4.52 14.96 -1.26
C ALA A 168 -5.06 14.05 -0.15
N VAL A 169 -4.19 13.30 0.52
CA VAL A 169 -4.57 12.40 1.61
C VAL A 169 -5.19 13.16 2.77
N LEU A 170 -4.60 14.26 3.18
CA LEU A 170 -5.10 15.06 4.30
C LEU A 170 -6.45 15.74 4.00
N ILE A 171 -6.61 16.34 2.82
CA ILE A 171 -7.88 16.97 2.40
C ILE A 171 -8.99 15.95 2.43
N GLU A 172 -8.70 14.77 1.96
CA GLU A 172 -9.72 13.75 1.86
C GLU A 172 -10.14 13.22 3.23
N ILE A 173 -9.19 12.89 4.08
CA ILE A 173 -9.51 12.46 5.45
C ILE A 173 -10.26 13.57 6.21
N GLU A 174 -9.88 14.84 6.01
CA GLU A 174 -10.62 15.96 6.61
C GLU A 174 -12.08 16.00 6.15
N LYS A 175 -12.34 15.81 4.84
CA LYS A 175 -13.71 15.73 4.28
C LYS A 175 -14.52 14.57 4.87
N GLN A 176 -13.89 13.42 5.07
CA GLN A 176 -14.55 12.25 5.65
C GLN A 176 -14.91 12.43 7.14
N LEU A 177 -14.10 13.22 7.87
CA LEU A 177 -14.25 13.38 9.32
C LEU A 177 -14.98 14.66 9.73
N SER A 178 -15.11 15.63 8.83
CA SER A 178 -15.76 16.91 9.09
C SER A 178 -16.89 17.16 8.10
N PRO A 179 -18.13 17.36 8.55
CA PRO A 179 -19.27 17.65 7.65
C PRO A 179 -19.09 18.93 6.82
N ASN A 180 -18.37 19.91 7.35
CA ASN A 180 -18.11 21.19 6.70
C ASN A 180 -16.65 21.58 6.90
N PRO A 181 -15.69 20.93 6.19
CA PRO A 181 -14.29 21.26 6.33
C PRO A 181 -14.01 22.67 5.80
N PRO A 182 -13.11 23.44 6.42
CA PRO A 182 -12.68 24.71 5.88
C PRO A 182 -12.07 24.54 4.49
N GLN A 183 -12.29 25.50 3.61
CA GLN A 183 -11.63 25.48 2.31
C GLN A 183 -10.11 25.47 2.50
N TYR A 184 -9.42 24.59 1.78
CA TYR A 184 -7.97 24.52 1.81
C TYR A 184 -7.36 25.77 1.16
N ASP A 185 -6.54 26.49 1.91
CA ASP A 185 -5.90 27.77 1.52
C ASP A 185 -4.46 27.60 0.99
N GLY A 186 -3.99 26.35 0.79
CA GLY A 186 -2.62 26.02 0.38
C GLY A 186 -1.63 25.88 1.53
N ASP A 187 -2.07 26.08 2.79
CA ASP A 187 -1.24 25.93 3.99
C ASP A 187 -1.30 24.47 4.48
N LEU A 188 -0.31 23.68 4.02
CA LEU A 188 -0.18 22.27 4.39
C LEU A 188 0.00 22.05 5.90
N ILE A 189 0.64 22.99 6.60
CA ILE A 189 0.89 22.86 8.04
C ILE A 189 -0.41 22.99 8.82
N LYS A 190 -1.26 23.97 8.45
CA LYS A 190 -2.59 24.13 9.06
C LYS A 190 -3.48 22.94 8.77
N LEU A 191 -3.49 22.45 7.53
CA LEU A 191 -4.26 21.27 7.14
C LEU A 191 -3.84 20.05 7.98
N ASN A 192 -2.53 19.77 8.07
CA ASN A 192 -2.01 18.68 8.88
C ASN A 192 -2.44 18.77 10.34
N LYS A 193 -2.36 19.96 10.95
CA LYS A 193 -2.76 20.17 12.34
C LYS A 193 -4.25 19.86 12.55
N ARG A 194 -5.13 20.26 11.63
CA ARG A 194 -6.57 19.98 11.72
C ARG A 194 -6.83 18.46 11.64
N VAL A 195 -6.20 17.77 10.67
CA VAL A 195 -6.37 16.32 10.50
C VAL A 195 -5.79 15.55 11.69
N GLN A 196 -4.64 15.94 12.23
CA GLN A 196 -4.09 15.36 13.45
C GLN A 196 -5.05 15.47 14.64
N THR A 197 -5.74 16.60 14.80
CA THR A 197 -6.75 16.78 15.84
C THR A 197 -7.93 15.83 15.62
N LEU A 198 -8.45 15.72 14.38
CA LEU A 198 -9.56 14.84 14.04
C LEU A 198 -9.23 13.35 14.24
N LEU A 199 -8.00 12.95 13.92
CA LEU A 199 -7.50 11.58 14.10
C LEU A 199 -6.92 11.31 15.49
N HIS A 200 -7.05 12.23 16.43
CA HIS A 200 -6.47 12.09 17.77
C HIS A 200 -4.94 11.81 17.76
N LEU A 201 -4.22 12.42 16.81
CA LEU A 201 -2.77 12.28 16.64
C LEU A 201 -1.98 13.52 17.10
N ASP A 202 -2.63 14.45 17.81
CA ASP A 202 -1.95 15.66 18.31
C ASP A 202 -0.83 15.27 19.29
N PRO A 203 0.43 15.65 19.02
CA PRO A 203 1.54 15.36 19.92
C PRO A 203 1.42 16.02 21.31
N ALA A 204 0.57 17.04 21.45
CA ALA A 204 0.31 17.67 22.75
C ALA A 204 -0.55 16.83 23.71
N ARG A 205 -1.13 15.73 23.26
CA ARG A 205 -1.92 14.82 24.09
C ARG A 205 -1.08 14.20 25.20
N LYS A 206 -1.68 14.13 26.42
CA LYS A 206 -1.03 13.59 27.61
C LYS A 206 -1.26 12.08 27.83
N ASP A 207 -2.22 11.51 27.10
CA ASP A 207 -2.66 10.10 27.22
C ASP A 207 -1.90 9.14 26.26
N ILE A 208 -0.93 9.65 25.52
CA ILE A 208 -0.03 8.85 24.67
C ILE A 208 1.37 8.75 25.29
N SER A 209 2.08 7.65 25.00
CA SER A 209 3.45 7.48 25.51
C SER A 209 4.41 8.55 24.97
N ASP A 210 5.44 8.88 25.74
CA ASP A 210 6.45 9.87 25.31
C ASP A 210 7.14 9.46 24.02
N MET A 211 7.38 8.16 23.81
CA MET A 211 7.97 7.64 22.57
C MET A 211 7.05 7.90 21.36
N LEU A 212 5.75 7.61 21.49
CA LEU A 212 4.80 7.88 20.41
C LEU A 212 4.67 9.38 20.13
N ARG A 213 4.65 10.19 21.19
CA ARG A 213 4.63 11.66 21.06
C ARG A 213 5.84 12.17 20.28
N GLN A 214 7.03 11.61 20.55
CA GLN A 214 8.25 11.97 19.82
C GLN A 214 8.16 11.61 18.34
N VAL A 215 7.65 10.42 18.01
CA VAL A 215 7.44 10.01 16.61
C VAL A 215 6.44 10.93 15.90
N LEU A 216 5.29 11.23 16.50
CA LEU A 216 4.28 12.12 15.93
C LEU A 216 4.82 13.56 15.72
N SER A 217 5.63 14.05 16.67
CA SER A 217 6.33 15.34 16.52
C SER A 217 7.33 15.31 15.35
N GLY A 218 8.04 14.18 15.18
CA GLY A 218 8.92 13.95 14.03
C GLY A 218 8.17 13.99 12.71
N LEU A 219 7.02 13.32 12.62
CA LEU A 219 6.16 13.35 11.43
C LEU A 219 5.65 14.76 11.12
N THR A 220 5.27 15.54 12.13
CA THR A 220 4.89 16.95 11.95
C THR A 220 6.06 17.77 11.39
N SER A 221 7.28 17.54 11.87
CA SER A 221 8.50 18.17 11.35
C SER A 221 8.78 17.78 9.91
N VAL A 222 8.54 16.52 9.54
CA VAL A 222 8.63 16.05 8.15
C VAL A 222 7.69 16.82 7.23
N VAL A 223 6.41 16.96 7.60
CA VAL A 223 5.41 17.72 6.80
C VAL A 223 5.84 19.18 6.63
N THR A 224 6.32 19.81 7.71
CA THR A 224 6.84 21.18 7.68
C THR A 224 8.05 21.30 6.75
N GLY A 225 8.98 20.33 6.82
CA GLY A 225 10.14 20.26 5.93
C GLY A 225 9.76 20.13 4.46
N LEU A 226 8.81 19.23 4.14
CA LEU A 226 8.32 19.04 2.77
C LEU A 226 7.61 20.28 2.22
N ALA A 227 6.83 21.00 3.06
CA ALA A 227 6.25 22.28 2.68
C ALA A 227 7.33 23.32 2.33
N GLY A 228 8.41 23.37 3.13
CA GLY A 228 9.56 24.27 2.90
C GLY A 228 10.40 23.88 1.68
N MET A 229 10.61 22.58 1.43
CA MET A 229 11.37 22.09 0.28
C MET A 229 10.71 22.51 -1.04
N ARG A 230 9.40 22.35 -1.18
CA ARG A 230 8.66 22.82 -2.38
C ARG A 230 8.90 24.30 -2.63
N ASN A 231 8.88 25.12 -1.60
CA ASN A 231 9.02 26.57 -1.75
C ASN A 231 10.46 27.01 -2.10
N LYS A 232 11.48 26.23 -1.71
CA LYS A 232 12.89 26.58 -1.88
C LYS A 232 13.62 25.79 -2.98
N MET A 233 13.11 24.62 -3.37
CA MET A 233 13.81 23.67 -4.26
C MET A 233 13.00 23.31 -5.50
N SER A 234 11.76 23.84 -5.66
CA SER A 234 10.99 23.66 -6.89
C SER A 234 11.39 24.71 -7.92
N ASP A 235 11.18 24.41 -9.20
CA ASP A 235 11.51 25.28 -10.32
C ASP A 235 10.79 26.64 -10.31
N ALA A 236 9.82 26.82 -9.40
CA ALA A 236 9.03 28.05 -9.27
C ALA A 236 9.80 29.23 -8.66
N HIS A 237 10.98 29.00 -8.04
CA HIS A 237 11.79 30.03 -7.44
C HIS A 237 13.26 29.91 -7.85
N ALA A 238 13.86 31.00 -8.30
CA ALA A 238 15.30 31.13 -8.54
C ALA A 238 16.08 31.01 -7.23
N SER A 239 16.21 29.79 -6.69
CA SER A 239 16.97 29.54 -5.48
C SER A 239 18.38 29.07 -5.82
N ASN A 240 19.37 29.53 -5.03
CA ASN A 240 20.75 29.09 -5.16
C ASN A 240 20.96 27.60 -4.79
N TYR A 241 19.91 26.90 -4.38
CA TYR A 241 19.96 25.50 -3.95
C TYR A 241 19.06 24.63 -4.84
N LYS A 242 19.67 23.91 -5.77
CA LYS A 242 18.96 22.96 -6.65
C LYS A 242 18.72 21.62 -5.95
N ALA A 243 17.52 21.09 -6.11
CA ALA A 243 17.22 19.75 -5.67
C ALA A 243 18.14 18.73 -6.38
N SER A 244 18.57 17.71 -5.66
CA SER A 244 19.34 16.58 -6.19
C SER A 244 18.59 15.28 -5.98
N LYS A 245 19.02 14.20 -6.63
CA LYS A 245 18.36 12.90 -6.59
C LYS A 245 18.08 12.41 -5.17
N HIS A 246 19.03 12.54 -4.24
CA HIS A 246 18.85 12.07 -2.86
C HIS A 246 17.85 12.92 -2.08
N HIS A 247 17.75 14.22 -2.35
CA HIS A 247 16.73 15.08 -1.74
C HIS A 247 15.33 14.71 -2.22
N ALA A 248 15.16 14.46 -3.54
CA ALA A 248 13.89 14.03 -4.09
C ALA A 248 13.46 12.68 -3.54
N LYS A 249 14.39 11.70 -3.47
CA LYS A 249 14.12 10.40 -2.85
C LYS A 249 13.71 10.52 -1.39
N LEU A 250 14.39 11.36 -0.61
CA LEU A 250 14.01 11.60 0.77
C LEU A 250 12.59 12.16 0.86
N ALA A 251 12.26 13.18 0.07
CA ALA A 251 10.94 13.80 0.07
C ALA A 251 9.82 12.81 -0.28
N VAL A 252 10.03 11.98 -1.33
CA VAL A 252 9.06 10.98 -1.77
C VAL A 252 8.85 9.90 -0.71
N ASN A 253 9.93 9.35 -0.13
CA ASN A 253 9.83 8.34 0.91
C ASN A 253 9.16 8.87 2.18
N CYS A 254 9.47 10.09 2.58
CA CYS A 254 8.81 10.75 3.71
C CYS A 254 7.31 10.97 3.45
N ALA A 255 6.95 11.42 2.24
CA ALA A 255 5.56 11.64 1.88
C ALA A 255 4.77 10.32 1.84
N LYS A 256 5.36 9.24 1.28
CA LYS A 256 4.76 7.91 1.30
C LYS A 256 4.54 7.42 2.73
N THR A 257 5.57 7.42 3.56
CA THR A 257 5.48 6.96 4.96
C THR A 257 4.41 7.72 5.73
N PHE A 258 4.33 9.04 5.54
CA PHE A 258 3.31 9.87 6.17
C PHE A 258 1.91 9.53 5.66
N ALA A 259 1.72 9.43 4.33
CA ALA A 259 0.43 9.14 3.71
C ALA A 259 -0.11 7.77 4.15
N ASP A 260 0.73 6.73 4.13
CA ASP A 260 0.38 5.38 4.59
C ASP A 260 -0.04 5.41 6.08
N PHE A 261 0.76 6.04 6.94
CA PHE A 261 0.47 6.12 8.37
C PHE A 261 -0.87 6.81 8.67
N ILE A 262 -1.14 7.95 8.03
CA ILE A 262 -2.38 8.72 8.23
C ILE A 262 -3.59 7.94 7.73
N PHE A 263 -3.47 7.30 6.55
CA PHE A 263 -4.53 6.49 5.98
C PHE A 263 -4.83 5.24 6.82
N ASP A 264 -3.80 4.52 7.26
CA ASP A 264 -3.93 3.34 8.13
C ASP A 264 -4.56 3.70 9.48
N THR A 265 -4.15 4.85 10.05
CA THR A 265 -4.75 5.34 11.30
C THR A 265 -6.23 5.65 11.13
N TYR A 266 -6.61 6.33 10.06
CA TYR A 266 -8.01 6.60 9.73
C TYR A 266 -8.81 5.31 9.59
N SER A 267 -8.31 4.36 8.79
CA SER A 267 -8.95 3.07 8.54
C SER A 267 -9.13 2.24 9.81
N PHE A 268 -8.09 2.20 10.65
CA PHE A 268 -8.14 1.53 11.95
C PHE A 268 -9.18 2.16 12.89
N GLN A 269 -9.18 3.48 13.02
CA GLN A 269 -10.10 4.18 13.92
C GLN A 269 -11.55 4.07 13.45
N LYS A 270 -11.79 4.12 12.13
CA LYS A 270 -13.11 3.90 11.54
C LYS A 270 -13.59 2.47 11.79
N GLY A 271 -12.74 1.47 11.55
CA GLY A 271 -13.06 0.06 11.77
C GLY A 271 -13.30 -0.32 13.24
N THR A 272 -12.74 0.44 14.19
CA THR A 272 -12.92 0.23 15.64
C THR A 272 -14.00 1.12 16.27
N GLY A 273 -14.72 1.93 15.47
CA GLY A 273 -15.75 2.84 15.96
C GLY A 273 -15.26 4.00 16.83
N LYS A 274 -13.95 4.32 16.75
CA LYS A 274 -13.35 5.44 17.50
C LYS A 274 -13.58 6.79 16.85
N LEU A 275 -13.93 6.80 15.57
CA LEU A 275 -14.37 7.99 14.84
C LEU A 275 -15.91 8.01 14.85
N ARG A 276 -16.49 9.12 15.27
CA ARG A 276 -17.94 9.36 15.26
C ARG A 276 -18.36 10.09 14.01
#